data_daff18f41cb1d5cbc9ebeecffdc5ca36
#
_entry.id   daff18f41cb1d5cbc9ebeecffdc5ca36
#
_cell.length_a   1.000
_cell.length_b   1.000
_cell.length_c   1.000
_cell.angle_alpha   90.00
_cell.angle_beta   90.00
_cell.angle_gamma   90.00
#
_symmetry.space_group_name_H-M   'P 1'
#
loop_
_entity.id
_entity.type
_entity.pdbx_description
1 polymer ?
#
loop_
_entity_poly.entity_id
_entity_poly.type
_entity_poly.pdbx_seq_one_letter_code
_entity_poly.pdbx_strand_id
1 'polypeptide(L)'
;MKKLSALIFLFFLTLISTVNAANFVEGMEDVPLMDGLSQITQDDISFGNEETRLLEAYLTSRRLKFAAVANFYRESLPQLGWIYQGNRGNNLLFYREGETLEIIKESVKPLIIRITVKSKP
;
A
#
# COMPACT_ATOMS: atom_id res chain seq x y z
N MET A 1 -14.05 -39.90 15.40
CA MET A 1 -14.50 -39.11 14.24
C MET A 1 -14.80 -37.66 14.58
N LYS A 2 -15.45 -37.40 15.69
CA LYS A 2 -15.73 -36.02 16.11
C LYS A 2 -14.48 -35.24 16.49
N LYS A 3 -13.42 -35.90 16.91
CA LYS A 3 -12.14 -35.27 17.28
C LYS A 3 -11.37 -34.72 16.08
N LEU A 4 -11.53 -35.31 14.93
CA LEU A 4 -10.86 -34.87 13.69
C LEU A 4 -11.41 -33.55 13.18
N SER A 5 -12.73 -33.34 13.28
CA SER A 5 -13.37 -32.10 12.88
C SER A 5 -12.92 -30.93 13.73
N ALA A 6 -12.76 -31.16 15.03
CA ALA A 6 -12.31 -30.12 15.96
C ALA A 6 -10.87 -29.71 15.70
N LEU A 7 -10.01 -30.66 15.34
CA LEU A 7 -8.63 -30.35 15.00
C LEU A 7 -8.49 -29.53 13.73
N ILE A 8 -9.28 -29.86 12.72
CA ILE A 8 -9.29 -29.10 11.46
C ILE A 8 -9.77 -27.67 11.70
N PHE A 9 -10.75 -27.49 12.57
CA PHE A 9 -11.28 -26.18 12.91
C PHE A 9 -10.23 -25.31 13.61
N LEU A 10 -9.47 -25.88 14.54
CA LEU A 10 -8.41 -25.20 15.25
C LEU A 10 -7.30 -24.75 14.31
N PHE A 11 -6.94 -25.58 13.36
CA PHE A 11 -5.93 -25.26 12.34
C PHE A 11 -6.36 -24.07 11.50
N PHE A 12 -7.61 -24.00 11.14
CA PHE A 12 -8.19 -22.92 10.36
C PHE A 12 -8.13 -21.58 11.12
N LEU A 13 -8.43 -21.60 12.40
CA LEU A 13 -8.33 -20.42 13.26
C LEU A 13 -6.89 -19.89 13.37
N THR A 14 -5.92 -20.79 13.43
CA THR A 14 -4.52 -20.42 13.50
C THR A 14 -4.06 -19.68 12.23
N LEU A 15 -4.54 -20.10 11.07
CA LEU A 15 -4.24 -19.45 9.81
C LEU A 15 -4.81 -18.04 9.73
N ILE A 16 -6.01 -17.82 10.26
CA ILE A 16 -6.64 -16.51 10.26
C ILE A 16 -5.88 -15.52 11.14
N SER A 17 -5.35 -15.97 12.27
CA SER A 17 -4.65 -15.09 13.21
C SER A 17 -3.31 -14.56 12.69
N THR A 18 -2.72 -15.19 11.67
CA THR A 18 -1.44 -14.74 11.11
C THR A 18 -1.59 -13.62 10.08
N VAL A 19 -2.82 -13.25 9.69
CA VAL A 19 -3.07 -12.24 8.66
C VAL A 19 -3.02 -10.82 9.22
N ASN A 20 -2.95 -10.66 10.54
CA ASN A 20 -3.11 -9.35 11.20
C ASN A 20 -1.82 -8.59 11.44
N ALA A 21 -0.71 -8.96 10.79
CA ALA A 21 0.58 -8.35 11.04
C ALA A 21 0.99 -7.33 9.97
N ALA A 22 0.05 -6.84 9.16
CA ALA A 22 0.38 -5.90 8.10
C ALA A 22 0.59 -4.50 8.67
N ASN A 23 1.71 -3.90 8.32
CA ASN A 23 1.96 -2.49 8.61
C ASN A 23 1.39 -1.63 7.49
N PHE A 24 1.02 -0.43 7.84
CA PHE A 24 0.49 0.52 6.88
C PHE A 24 1.36 1.77 6.82
N VAL A 25 1.29 2.47 5.68
CA VAL A 25 1.99 3.73 5.52
C VAL A 25 1.37 4.73 6.49
N GLU A 26 2.23 5.37 7.29
CA GLU A 26 1.78 6.36 8.25
C GLU A 26 1.13 7.53 7.53
N GLY A 27 -0.08 7.90 7.96
CA GLY A 27 -0.88 8.92 7.30
C GLY A 27 -1.79 8.38 6.20
N MET A 28 -1.62 7.13 5.79
CA MET A 28 -2.42 6.50 4.74
C MET A 28 -2.88 5.12 5.21
N GLU A 29 -3.99 5.08 5.93
CA GLU A 29 -4.46 3.86 6.59
C GLU A 29 -4.80 2.73 5.62
N ASP A 30 -5.08 3.06 4.37
CA ASP A 30 -5.48 2.10 3.35
C ASP A 30 -4.34 1.70 2.42
N VAL A 31 -3.11 2.09 2.73
CA VAL A 31 -1.95 1.78 1.91
C VAL A 31 -0.98 0.94 2.74
N PRO A 32 -0.82 -0.35 2.40
CA PRO A 32 0.10 -1.18 3.17
C PRO A 32 1.55 -0.78 2.92
N LEU A 33 2.37 -0.94 3.96
CA LEU A 33 3.80 -0.73 3.87
C LEU A 33 4.47 -2.06 3.58
N MET A 34 5.05 -2.18 2.40
CA MET A 34 5.72 -3.40 1.99
C MET A 34 6.92 -3.68 2.88
N ASP A 35 7.10 -4.94 3.26
CA ASP A 35 8.26 -5.37 4.02
C ASP A 35 9.53 -5.05 3.22
N GLY A 36 10.47 -4.39 3.85
CA GLY A 36 11.70 -3.93 3.21
C GLY A 36 11.68 -2.46 2.80
N LEU A 37 10.51 -1.83 2.82
CA LEU A 37 10.40 -0.38 2.65
C LEU A 37 10.35 0.30 4.02
N SER A 38 10.98 1.45 4.12
CA SER A 38 10.91 2.30 5.30
C SER A 38 10.33 3.65 4.90
N GLN A 39 9.47 4.20 5.74
CA GLN A 39 8.91 5.50 5.47
C GLN A 39 9.90 6.59 5.85
N ILE A 40 10.07 7.56 4.96
CA ILE A 40 10.88 8.74 5.26
C ILE A 40 9.97 9.69 6.00
N THR A 41 10.22 9.84 7.30
CA THR A 41 9.43 10.73 8.15
C THR A 41 9.95 12.14 7.99
N GLN A 42 9.60 12.77 6.91
CA GLN A 42 9.69 14.19 6.80
C GLN A 42 8.27 14.73 6.90
N ASP A 43 8.18 16.01 7.16
CA ASP A 43 6.93 16.69 7.39
C ASP A 43 5.80 16.14 6.53
N ASP A 44 4.83 15.50 7.16
CA ASP A 44 3.63 15.06 6.51
C ASP A 44 2.94 16.29 5.92
N ILE A 45 3.13 16.46 4.63
CA ILE A 45 2.54 17.60 3.97
C ILE A 45 1.13 17.21 3.57
N SER A 46 0.18 17.73 4.32
CA SER A 46 -1.21 17.60 3.98
C SER A 46 -1.66 18.93 3.39
N PHE A 47 -1.91 18.94 2.10
CA PHE A 47 -2.42 20.12 1.43
C PHE A 47 -3.87 19.90 1.06
N GLY A 48 -4.62 20.97 1.04
CA GLY A 48 -5.97 20.96 0.53
C GLY A 48 -6.97 21.47 1.54
N ASN A 49 -8.17 21.67 1.07
CA ASN A 49 -9.30 22.06 1.90
C ASN A 49 -10.26 20.88 1.99
N GLU A 50 -11.47 21.12 2.46
CA GLU A 50 -12.48 20.06 2.59
C GLU A 50 -12.88 19.44 1.26
N GLU A 51 -12.68 20.15 0.17
CA GLU A 51 -13.05 19.71 -1.17
C GLU A 51 -11.96 18.93 -1.87
N THR A 52 -10.69 19.25 -1.61
CA THR A 52 -9.55 18.58 -2.22
C THR A 52 -8.57 18.13 -1.16
N ARG A 53 -8.19 16.90 -1.24
CA ARG A 53 -7.25 16.30 -0.31
C ARG A 53 -6.04 15.76 -1.06
N LEU A 54 -4.88 16.15 -0.63
CA LEU A 54 -3.64 15.60 -1.15
C LEU A 54 -2.84 15.03 0.02
N LEU A 55 -2.62 13.72 -0.02
CA LEU A 55 -1.74 13.04 0.90
C LEU A 55 -0.51 12.57 0.15
N GLU A 56 0.64 12.68 0.79
CA GLU A 56 1.89 12.33 0.16
C GLU A 56 2.80 11.62 1.16
N ALA A 57 3.41 10.52 0.73
CA ALA A 57 4.34 9.77 1.57
C ALA A 57 5.54 9.34 0.72
N TYR A 58 6.71 9.32 1.33
CA TYR A 58 7.94 8.86 0.70
C TYR A 58 8.42 7.59 1.39
N LEU A 59 8.72 6.57 0.59
CA LEU A 59 9.23 5.30 1.08
C LEU A 59 10.56 5.01 0.41
N THR A 60 11.46 4.35 1.14
CA THR A 60 12.79 4.05 0.63
C THR A 60 13.21 2.63 0.96
N SER A 61 14.12 2.10 0.15
CA SER A 61 14.77 0.82 0.39
C SER A 61 16.13 0.80 -0.27
N ARG A 62 17.10 0.20 0.40
CA ARG A 62 18.42 -0.06 -0.20
C ARG A 62 18.46 -1.42 -0.88
N ARG A 63 17.48 -2.26 -0.63
CA ARG A 63 17.48 -3.67 -1.03
C ARG A 63 16.49 -3.96 -2.14
N LEU A 64 15.32 -3.36 -2.10
CA LEU A 64 14.25 -3.65 -3.04
C LEU A 64 14.43 -2.92 -4.36
N LYS A 65 13.99 -3.59 -5.43
CA LYS A 65 13.89 -2.96 -6.75
C LYS A 65 12.45 -2.52 -6.98
N PHE A 66 12.27 -1.52 -7.82
CA PHE A 66 10.95 -0.98 -8.08
C PHE A 66 9.99 -2.03 -8.64
N ALA A 67 10.49 -2.99 -9.45
CA ALA A 67 9.65 -4.04 -9.99
C ALA A 67 8.98 -4.86 -8.90
N ALA A 68 9.70 -5.16 -7.82
CA ALA A 68 9.15 -5.90 -6.69
C ALA A 68 8.09 -5.07 -5.95
N VAL A 69 8.36 -3.79 -5.78
CA VAL A 69 7.41 -2.87 -5.14
C VAL A 69 6.14 -2.74 -5.98
N ALA A 70 6.30 -2.59 -7.29
CA ALA A 70 5.18 -2.49 -8.21
C ALA A 70 4.29 -3.74 -8.14
N ASN A 71 4.89 -4.92 -8.11
CA ASN A 71 4.14 -6.17 -8.01
C ASN A 71 3.38 -6.25 -6.70
N PHE A 72 4.03 -5.86 -5.60
CA PHE A 72 3.39 -5.88 -4.29
C PHE A 72 2.13 -5.01 -4.28
N TYR A 73 2.21 -3.79 -4.80
CA TYR A 73 1.08 -2.88 -4.77
C TYR A 73 0.00 -3.24 -5.79
N ARG A 74 0.37 -3.81 -6.94
CA ARG A 74 -0.63 -4.30 -7.88
C ARG A 74 -1.44 -5.45 -7.29
N GLU A 75 -0.86 -6.23 -6.38
CA GLU A 75 -1.55 -7.34 -5.74
C GLU A 75 -2.30 -6.94 -4.47
N SER A 76 -1.74 -6.03 -3.69
CA SER A 76 -2.29 -5.69 -2.39
C SER A 76 -3.37 -4.61 -2.44
N LEU A 77 -3.20 -3.58 -3.24
CA LEU A 77 -4.14 -2.47 -3.28
C LEU A 77 -5.54 -2.86 -3.75
N PRO A 78 -5.70 -3.75 -4.75
CA PRO A 78 -7.05 -4.18 -5.11
C PRO A 78 -7.82 -4.87 -3.99
N GLN A 79 -7.13 -5.52 -3.07
CA GLN A 79 -7.77 -6.14 -1.91
C GLN A 79 -8.36 -5.11 -0.95
N LEU A 80 -7.91 -3.87 -1.05
CA LEU A 80 -8.38 -2.75 -0.23
C LEU A 80 -9.33 -1.82 -1.00
N GLY A 81 -9.81 -2.27 -2.15
CA GLY A 81 -10.79 -1.54 -2.93
C GLY A 81 -10.22 -0.64 -4.02
N TRP A 82 -8.91 -0.60 -4.17
CA TRP A 82 -8.28 0.19 -5.23
C TRP A 82 -8.34 -0.57 -6.56
N ILE A 83 -8.65 0.13 -7.62
CA ILE A 83 -8.70 -0.45 -8.97
C ILE A 83 -7.50 0.04 -9.75
N TYR A 84 -6.69 -0.91 -10.24
CA TYR A 84 -5.51 -0.58 -11.02
C TYR A 84 -5.93 0.00 -12.38
N GLN A 85 -5.41 1.17 -12.71
CA GLN A 85 -5.73 1.88 -13.93
C GLN A 85 -4.60 1.80 -14.98
N GLY A 86 -3.54 1.07 -14.68
CA GLY A 86 -2.41 0.95 -15.58
C GLY A 86 -1.27 1.90 -15.20
N ASN A 87 -0.32 2.02 -16.09
CA ASN A 87 0.85 2.87 -15.87
C ASN A 87 0.71 4.18 -16.62
N ARG A 88 1.13 5.25 -15.96
CA ARG A 88 1.35 6.52 -16.63
C ARG A 88 2.86 6.73 -16.65
N GLY A 89 3.51 6.45 -17.81
CA GLY A 89 4.96 6.37 -17.86
C GLY A 89 5.44 5.22 -16.97
N ASN A 90 6.28 5.51 -15.99
CA ASN A 90 6.76 4.53 -15.02
C ASN A 90 5.95 4.50 -13.74
N ASN A 91 4.89 5.30 -13.66
CA ASN A 91 4.09 5.42 -12.45
C ASN A 91 2.92 4.45 -12.48
N LEU A 92 2.55 3.92 -11.31
CA LEU A 92 1.38 3.08 -11.15
C LEU A 92 0.20 3.95 -10.73
N LEU A 93 -0.94 3.74 -11.35
CA LEU A 93 -2.13 4.53 -11.10
C LEU A 93 -3.27 3.64 -10.64
N PHE A 94 -3.93 4.03 -9.55
CA PHE A 94 -5.07 3.33 -8.98
C PHE A 94 -6.20 4.31 -8.71
N TYR A 95 -7.41 3.80 -8.72
CA TYR A 95 -8.61 4.61 -8.51
C TYR A 95 -9.53 3.93 -7.49
N ARG A 96 -10.18 4.72 -6.65
CA ARG A 96 -11.19 4.23 -5.71
C ARG A 96 -12.10 5.38 -5.31
N GLU A 97 -13.37 5.27 -5.64
CA GLU A 97 -14.44 6.17 -5.14
C GLU A 97 -14.08 7.66 -5.12
N GLY A 98 -13.67 8.19 -6.27
CA GLY A 98 -13.30 9.60 -6.37
C GLY A 98 -11.90 9.92 -5.88
N GLU A 99 -11.14 8.91 -5.47
CA GLU A 99 -9.75 9.07 -5.07
C GLU A 99 -8.83 8.48 -6.13
N THR A 100 -7.69 9.11 -6.32
CA THR A 100 -6.62 8.63 -7.20
C THR A 100 -5.37 8.41 -6.38
N LEU A 101 -4.80 7.22 -6.48
CA LEU A 101 -3.52 6.91 -5.85
C LEU A 101 -2.48 6.70 -6.94
N GLU A 102 -1.33 7.33 -6.77
CA GLU A 102 -0.23 7.18 -7.72
C GLU A 102 1.03 6.81 -7.00
N ILE A 103 1.76 5.82 -7.54
CA ILE A 103 3.07 5.40 -7.02
C ILE A 103 4.11 5.81 -8.03
N ILE A 104 5.01 6.68 -7.60
CA ILE A 104 5.98 7.35 -8.47
C ILE A 104 7.40 6.94 -8.06
N LYS A 105 8.18 6.48 -9.00
CA LYS A 105 9.58 6.16 -8.75
C LYS A 105 10.41 7.46 -8.83
N GLU A 106 10.92 7.90 -7.69
CA GLU A 106 11.72 9.12 -7.62
C GLU A 106 13.21 8.86 -7.79
N SER A 107 13.69 7.72 -7.28
CA SER A 107 15.10 7.36 -7.33
C SER A 107 15.27 5.85 -7.38
N VAL A 108 16.38 5.38 -7.95
CA VAL A 108 16.67 3.94 -8.08
C VAL A 108 17.65 3.45 -7.03
N LYS A 109 18.68 4.24 -6.71
CA LYS A 109 19.71 3.89 -5.72
C LYS A 109 20.03 5.06 -4.80
N PRO A 110 19.50 5.03 -3.57
CA PRO A 110 18.55 4.08 -3.04
C PRO A 110 17.21 4.20 -3.77
N LEU A 111 16.40 3.16 -3.69
CA LEU A 111 15.05 3.24 -4.22
C LEU A 111 14.25 4.22 -3.36
N ILE A 112 13.66 5.21 -3.99
CA ILE A 112 12.74 6.13 -3.34
C ILE A 112 11.47 6.17 -4.17
N ILE A 113 10.36 5.93 -3.52
CA ILE A 113 9.05 6.06 -4.16
C ILE A 113 8.22 7.09 -3.41
N ARG A 114 7.40 7.78 -4.17
CA ARG A 114 6.43 8.72 -3.61
C ARG A 114 5.04 8.18 -3.88
N ILE A 115 4.24 8.08 -2.85
CA ILE A 115 2.84 7.68 -2.97
C ILE A 115 1.99 8.91 -2.72
N THR A 116 1.11 9.23 -3.67
CA THR A 116 0.19 10.35 -3.53
C THR A 116 -1.23 9.84 -3.60
N VAL A 117 -2.09 10.39 -2.74
CA VAL A 117 -3.54 10.13 -2.80
C VAL A 117 -4.23 11.46 -2.93
N LYS A 118 -5.01 11.61 -3.99
CA LYS A 118 -5.81 12.80 -4.26
C LYS A 118 -7.27 12.45 -4.20
N SER A 119 -8.03 13.25 -3.46
CA SER A 119 -9.50 13.17 -3.47
C SER A 119 -10.05 14.33 -4.27
N LYS A 120 -11.06 14.06 -5.07
CA LYS A 120 -11.81 15.13 -5.75
C LYS A 120 -13.11 15.37 -5.00
N PRO A 121 -13.60 16.61 -5.02
CA PRO A 121 -14.89 16.89 -4.43
C PRO A 121 -16.03 16.18 -5.16
#